data_6766b55e3cd4327193235677c7312e35
#
_entry.id   6766b55e3cd4327193235677c7312e35
#
_cell.length_a   1.000
_cell.length_b   1.000
_cell.length_c   1.000
_cell.angle_alpha   90.00
_cell.angle_beta   90.00
_cell.angle_gamma   90.00
#
_symmetry.space_group_name_H-M   'P 1'
#
loop_
_entity.id
_entity.type
_entity.pdbx_description
1 polymer ?
#
loop_
_entity_poly.entity_id
_entity_poly.type
_entity_poly.pdbx_seq_one_letter_code
_entity_poly.pdbx_strand_id
1 'polypeptide(L)'
;MYALLDCNNFFVSCERVFDPSLRNRPVVVLSNNDGCIIARSNEAKALGIGMGQPFFKVQDLIRRHNVAFFSSNFILYGDMSRRIMSLVSELVPRMSIYSIDECFMDLRGVKDYMSLCHMIVDRVRQCTGIPVSIGVADTMTLSKVADKYAKRYAGYKGVCAIDSEEKRRKALQTFDVSDLWGIGRRLSRKLYYYGINTAADFASMREGRGYRLAG
;
A
#
# COMPACT_ATOMS: atom_id res chain seq x y z
N MET A 1 -19.21 -5.92 0.18
CA MET A 1 -17.94 -5.30 0.63
C MET A 1 -16.77 -5.79 -0.22
N TYR A 2 -15.78 -4.96 -0.42
CA TYR A 2 -14.52 -5.29 -1.08
C TYR A 2 -13.39 -5.20 -0.06
N ALA A 3 -12.35 -6.00 -0.24
CA ALA A 3 -11.11 -5.85 0.49
C ALA A 3 -9.95 -5.67 -0.49
N LEU A 4 -8.99 -4.82 -0.13
CA LEU A 4 -7.69 -4.73 -0.77
C LEU A 4 -6.67 -5.42 0.13
N LEU A 5 -5.92 -6.38 -0.39
CA LEU A 5 -4.69 -6.86 0.22
C LEU A 5 -3.51 -6.18 -0.46
N ASP A 6 -2.55 -5.70 0.33
CA ASP A 6 -1.31 -5.07 -0.14
C ASP A 6 -0.11 -5.61 0.65
N CYS A 7 0.93 -5.99 -0.06
CA CYS A 7 2.17 -6.52 0.54
C CYS A 7 3.07 -5.36 0.98
N ASN A 8 3.29 -5.23 2.29
CA ASN A 8 4.00 -4.11 2.88
C ASN A 8 5.46 -4.04 2.43
N ASN A 9 5.86 -2.92 1.79
CA ASN A 9 7.21 -2.71 1.27
C ASN A 9 7.71 -3.89 0.42
N PHE A 10 6.88 -4.40 -0.47
CA PHE A 10 6.96 -5.73 -1.08
C PHE A 10 8.37 -6.15 -1.50
N PHE A 11 9.05 -5.40 -2.38
CA PHE A 11 10.38 -5.81 -2.87
C PHE A 11 11.41 -5.90 -1.74
N VAL A 12 11.40 -4.94 -0.81
CA VAL A 12 12.26 -5.00 0.38
C VAL A 12 11.91 -6.20 1.26
N SER A 13 10.62 -6.50 1.40
CA SER A 13 10.17 -7.65 2.19
C SER A 13 10.60 -8.97 1.56
N CYS A 14 10.63 -9.06 0.23
CA CYS A 14 11.19 -10.22 -0.48
C CYS A 14 12.67 -10.42 -0.16
N GLU A 15 13.49 -9.35 -0.23
CA GLU A 15 14.92 -9.45 0.13
C GLU A 15 15.10 -9.90 1.59
N ARG A 16 14.30 -9.35 2.51
CA ARG A 16 14.35 -9.69 3.95
C ARG A 16 13.94 -11.14 4.27
N VAL A 17 13.16 -11.79 3.42
CA VAL A 17 12.82 -13.23 3.59
C VAL A 17 14.06 -14.09 3.44
N PHE A 18 14.94 -13.75 2.50
CA PHE A 18 16.14 -14.54 2.18
C PHE A 18 17.38 -14.07 2.95
N ASP A 19 17.39 -12.82 3.42
CA ASP A 19 18.44 -12.27 4.28
C ASP A 19 17.87 -11.66 5.57
N PRO A 20 17.77 -12.44 6.64
CA PRO A 20 17.30 -11.97 7.95
C PRO A 20 18.15 -10.86 8.58
N SER A 21 19.40 -10.66 8.15
CA SER A 21 20.28 -9.58 8.65
C SER A 21 19.77 -8.17 8.27
N LEU A 22 18.89 -8.10 7.28
CA LEU A 22 18.25 -6.87 6.83
C LEU A 22 17.08 -6.43 7.72
N ARG A 23 16.68 -7.25 8.70
CA ARG A 23 15.62 -6.87 9.66
C ARG A 23 16.07 -5.67 10.47
N ASN A 24 15.13 -4.70 10.64
CA ASN A 24 15.39 -3.44 11.37
C ASN A 24 16.51 -2.56 10.78
N ARG A 25 17.03 -2.89 9.63
CA ARG A 25 18.01 -2.11 8.90
C ARG A 25 17.32 -1.31 7.78
N PRO A 26 17.73 -0.06 7.49
CA PRO A 26 17.23 0.65 6.32
C PRO A 26 17.66 -0.06 5.03
N VAL A 27 16.68 -0.33 4.16
CA VAL A 27 16.85 -1.06 2.90
C VAL A 27 16.10 -0.34 1.79
N VAL A 28 16.71 -0.26 0.61
CA VAL A 28 16.08 0.22 -0.62
C VAL A 28 16.30 -0.77 -1.76
N VAL A 29 15.38 -0.80 -2.71
CA VAL A 29 15.52 -1.53 -3.97
C VAL A 29 15.50 -0.53 -5.11
N LEU A 30 16.40 -0.70 -6.06
CA LEU A 30 16.63 0.17 -7.21
C LEU A 30 15.88 -0.35 -8.44
N SER A 31 15.63 0.53 -9.39
CA SER A 31 15.07 0.19 -10.69
C SER A 31 16.02 -0.70 -11.51
N ASN A 32 15.53 -1.26 -12.61
CA ASN A 32 16.30 -2.18 -13.49
C ASN A 32 17.68 -1.67 -13.92
N ASN A 33 17.85 -0.34 -14.05
CA ASN A 33 19.11 0.31 -14.43
C ASN A 33 19.80 0.97 -13.23
N ASP A 34 19.43 0.60 -12.01
CA ASP A 34 19.91 1.17 -10.74
C ASP A 34 19.78 2.70 -10.62
N GLY A 35 18.99 3.32 -11.48
CA GLY A 35 18.88 4.77 -11.55
C GLY A 35 18.02 5.40 -10.47
N CYS A 36 16.94 4.74 -10.05
CA CYS A 36 15.95 5.29 -9.12
C CYS A 36 15.53 4.28 -8.05
N ILE A 37 15.10 4.79 -6.90
CA ILE A 37 14.57 3.99 -5.81
C ILE A 37 13.12 3.63 -6.09
N ILE A 38 12.81 2.32 -6.16
CA ILE A 38 11.46 1.79 -6.43
C ILE A 38 10.82 1.09 -5.24
N ALA A 39 11.58 0.76 -4.19
CA ALA A 39 11.03 0.27 -2.93
C ALA A 39 11.92 0.71 -1.75
N ARG A 40 11.32 0.83 -0.58
CA ARG A 40 11.96 1.31 0.63
C ARG A 40 11.39 0.64 1.87
N SER A 41 12.25 0.26 2.80
CA SER A 41 11.82 -0.11 4.15
C SER A 41 11.29 1.09 4.94
N ASN A 42 10.61 0.84 6.05
CA ASN A 42 10.12 1.93 6.92
C ASN A 42 11.28 2.73 7.51
N GLU A 43 12.38 2.07 7.83
CA GLU A 43 13.60 2.71 8.33
C GLU A 43 14.21 3.64 7.25
N ALA A 44 14.22 3.22 5.98
CA ALA A 44 14.68 4.06 4.87
C ALA A 44 13.74 5.25 4.62
N LYS A 45 12.41 5.05 4.78
CA LYS A 45 11.44 6.16 4.72
C LYS A 45 11.66 7.17 5.85
N ALA A 46 11.97 6.71 7.07
CA ALA A 46 12.27 7.58 8.21
C ALA A 46 13.53 8.43 8.02
N LEU A 47 14.48 7.98 7.21
CA LEU A 47 15.65 8.75 6.78
C LEU A 47 15.34 9.80 5.68
N GLY A 48 14.08 9.92 5.25
CA GLY A 48 13.67 10.87 4.21
C GLY A 48 13.95 10.41 2.77
N ILE A 49 14.30 9.14 2.56
CA ILE A 49 14.52 8.61 1.21
C ILE A 49 13.18 8.54 0.46
N GLY A 50 13.06 9.25 -0.68
CA GLY A 50 11.84 9.37 -1.48
C GLY A 50 11.63 8.22 -2.48
N MET A 51 10.36 7.91 -2.80
CA MET A 51 10.02 7.02 -3.93
C MET A 51 10.34 7.70 -5.26
N GLY A 52 10.94 6.97 -6.19
CA GLY A 52 11.36 7.51 -7.50
C GLY A 52 12.56 8.46 -7.41
N GLN A 53 13.17 8.63 -6.26
CA GLN A 53 14.33 9.48 -6.08
C GLN A 53 15.54 8.88 -6.81
N PRO A 54 16.28 9.69 -7.60
CA PRO A 54 17.51 9.21 -8.25
C PRO A 54 18.53 8.73 -7.22
N PHE A 55 19.11 7.56 -7.44
CA PHE A 55 20.04 6.93 -6.51
C PHE A 55 21.27 7.80 -6.21
N PHE A 56 21.84 8.45 -7.23
CA PHE A 56 23.00 9.31 -7.06
C PHE A 56 22.78 10.49 -6.11
N LYS A 57 21.52 10.96 -5.96
CA LYS A 57 21.18 12.06 -5.04
C LYS A 57 21.12 11.64 -3.56
N VAL A 58 21.10 10.35 -3.29
CA VAL A 58 21.01 9.81 -1.92
C VAL A 58 22.22 8.97 -1.52
N GLN A 59 23.24 8.85 -2.37
CA GLN A 59 24.42 8.04 -2.09
C GLN A 59 25.12 8.41 -0.77
N ASP A 60 25.22 9.69 -0.44
CA ASP A 60 25.83 10.14 0.82
C ASP A 60 24.98 9.76 2.03
N LEU A 61 23.65 9.82 1.89
CA LEU A 61 22.73 9.37 2.95
C LEU A 61 22.84 7.85 3.14
N ILE A 62 22.91 7.11 2.04
CA ILE A 62 23.07 5.65 2.03
C ILE A 62 24.36 5.25 2.76
N ARG A 63 25.50 5.91 2.46
CA ARG A 63 26.79 5.64 3.11
C ARG A 63 26.74 5.98 4.60
N ARG A 64 26.24 7.19 4.96
CA ARG A 64 26.21 7.66 6.36
C ARG A 64 25.36 6.78 7.27
N HIS A 65 24.24 6.26 6.77
CA HIS A 65 23.30 5.47 7.58
C HIS A 65 23.39 3.96 7.31
N ASN A 66 24.43 3.51 6.59
CA ASN A 66 24.62 2.10 6.24
C ASN A 66 23.35 1.46 5.67
N VAL A 67 22.67 2.17 4.76
CA VAL A 67 21.46 1.68 4.08
C VAL A 67 21.87 0.54 3.14
N ALA A 68 21.24 -0.62 3.27
CA ALA A 68 21.40 -1.69 2.30
C ALA A 68 20.65 -1.33 1.00
N PHE A 69 21.23 -1.61 -0.14
CA PHE A 69 20.58 -1.40 -1.43
C PHE A 69 20.75 -2.62 -2.34
N PHE A 70 19.75 -2.88 -3.15
CA PHE A 70 19.67 -4.02 -4.06
C PHE A 70 19.23 -3.54 -5.43
N SER A 71 19.79 -4.10 -6.48
CA SER A 71 19.20 -4.06 -7.82
C SER A 71 17.89 -4.87 -7.81
N SER A 72 16.93 -4.50 -8.65
CA SER A 72 15.65 -5.20 -8.71
C SER A 72 15.80 -6.65 -9.19
N ASN A 73 15.27 -7.60 -8.43
CA ASN A 73 15.17 -9.01 -8.79
C ASN A 73 13.71 -9.37 -9.13
N PHE A 74 13.25 -8.96 -10.32
CA PHE A 74 11.86 -9.19 -10.73
C PHE A 74 11.50 -10.67 -10.86
N ILE A 75 12.45 -11.58 -11.04
CA ILE A 75 12.22 -13.03 -11.03
C ILE A 75 11.78 -13.47 -9.63
N LEU A 76 12.54 -13.06 -8.61
CA LEU A 76 12.21 -13.31 -7.21
C LEU A 76 10.87 -12.69 -6.83
N TYR A 77 10.66 -11.40 -7.18
CA TYR A 77 9.44 -10.69 -6.80
C TYR A 77 8.20 -11.27 -7.48
N GLY A 78 8.32 -11.69 -8.75
CA GLY A 78 7.25 -12.37 -9.47
C GLY A 78 6.91 -13.74 -8.89
N ASP A 79 7.90 -14.51 -8.41
CA ASP A 79 7.67 -15.79 -7.76
C ASP A 79 6.96 -15.61 -6.40
N MET A 80 7.45 -14.68 -5.56
CA MET A 80 6.84 -14.37 -4.28
C MET A 80 5.41 -13.84 -4.42
N SER A 81 5.16 -12.97 -5.41
CA SER A 81 3.82 -12.50 -5.76
C SER A 81 2.89 -13.67 -6.09
N ARG A 82 3.32 -14.56 -6.98
CA ARG A 82 2.52 -15.73 -7.39
C ARG A 82 2.16 -16.61 -6.18
N ARG A 83 3.11 -16.87 -5.28
CA ARG A 83 2.87 -17.66 -4.06
C ARG A 83 1.82 -17.01 -3.16
N ILE A 84 1.93 -15.70 -2.94
CA ILE A 84 0.97 -14.95 -2.13
C ILE A 84 -0.41 -14.97 -2.78
N MET A 85 -0.49 -14.64 -4.07
CA MET A 85 -1.77 -14.57 -4.77
C MET A 85 -2.46 -15.94 -4.87
N SER A 86 -1.70 -17.02 -5.09
CA SER A 86 -2.25 -18.39 -5.06
C SER A 86 -2.82 -18.72 -3.69
N LEU A 87 -2.05 -18.46 -2.61
CA LEU A 87 -2.51 -18.70 -1.25
C LEU A 87 -3.79 -17.93 -0.91
N VAL A 88 -3.87 -16.65 -1.30
CA VAL A 88 -5.05 -15.82 -1.05
C VAL A 88 -6.25 -16.31 -1.86
N SER A 89 -6.05 -16.75 -3.10
CA SER A 89 -7.13 -17.24 -3.96
C SER A 89 -7.82 -18.49 -3.43
N GLU A 90 -7.12 -19.30 -2.62
CA GLU A 90 -7.69 -20.49 -1.96
C GLU A 90 -8.58 -20.14 -0.76
N LEU A 91 -8.43 -18.93 -0.21
CA LEU A 91 -9.07 -18.50 1.03
C LEU A 91 -10.29 -17.61 0.83
N VAL A 92 -10.48 -17.06 -0.37
CA VAL A 92 -11.56 -16.12 -0.67
C VAL A 92 -12.43 -16.59 -1.84
N PRO A 93 -13.74 -16.25 -1.87
CA PRO A 93 -14.63 -16.69 -2.94
C PRO A 93 -14.25 -16.14 -4.32
N ARG A 94 -13.78 -14.89 -4.38
CA ARG A 94 -13.39 -14.20 -5.62
C ARG A 94 -12.26 -13.22 -5.35
N MET A 95 -11.27 -13.22 -6.24
CA MET A 95 -10.11 -12.32 -6.20
C MET A 95 -9.79 -11.80 -7.59
N SER A 96 -9.28 -10.58 -7.65
CA SER A 96 -8.71 -9.97 -8.86
C SER A 96 -7.34 -9.41 -8.52
N ILE A 97 -6.29 -9.89 -9.18
CA ILE A 97 -4.94 -9.36 -9.05
C ILE A 97 -4.91 -7.98 -9.71
N TYR A 98 -4.47 -6.97 -8.96
CA TYR A 98 -4.38 -5.59 -9.43
C TYR A 98 -2.95 -5.19 -9.80
N SER A 99 -1.97 -5.62 -9.00
CA SER A 99 -0.54 -5.39 -9.25
C SER A 99 0.30 -6.58 -8.78
N ILE A 100 1.61 -6.46 -8.81
CA ILE A 100 2.53 -7.48 -8.31
C ILE A 100 2.40 -7.70 -6.79
N ASP A 101 1.91 -6.72 -6.06
CA ASP A 101 1.82 -6.69 -4.60
C ASP A 101 0.42 -6.42 -4.05
N GLU A 102 -0.58 -6.22 -4.92
CA GLU A 102 -1.95 -5.90 -4.52
C GLU A 102 -2.99 -6.81 -5.21
N CYS A 103 -4.01 -7.21 -4.46
CA CYS A 103 -5.21 -7.83 -5.03
C CYS A 103 -6.48 -7.32 -4.36
N PHE A 104 -7.56 -7.25 -5.13
CA PHE A 104 -8.90 -7.01 -4.59
C PHE A 104 -9.62 -8.33 -4.36
N MET A 105 -10.29 -8.45 -3.23
CA MET A 105 -11.11 -9.58 -2.83
C MET A 105 -12.56 -9.15 -2.73
N ASP A 106 -13.48 -9.92 -3.32
CA ASP A 106 -14.92 -9.72 -3.17
C ASP A 106 -15.41 -10.52 -1.97
N LEU A 107 -15.76 -9.83 -0.90
CA LEU A 107 -16.23 -10.41 0.35
C LEU A 107 -17.75 -10.42 0.48
N ARG A 108 -18.50 -10.22 -0.62
CA ARG A 108 -19.96 -10.30 -0.59
C ARG A 108 -20.39 -11.71 -0.22
N GLY A 109 -21.27 -11.83 0.76
CA GLY A 109 -21.75 -13.12 1.31
C GLY A 109 -20.88 -13.71 2.42
N VAL A 110 -19.70 -13.15 2.68
CA VAL A 110 -18.85 -13.57 3.81
C VAL A 110 -19.38 -12.91 5.09
N LYS A 111 -19.87 -13.72 6.04
CA LYS A 111 -20.47 -13.22 7.29
C LYS A 111 -19.43 -12.62 8.23
N ASP A 112 -18.32 -13.31 8.44
CA ASP A 112 -17.24 -12.87 9.34
C ASP A 112 -15.97 -12.54 8.52
N TYR A 113 -16.09 -11.45 7.76
CA TYR A 113 -14.99 -10.98 6.93
C TYR A 113 -13.79 -10.46 7.75
N MET A 114 -14.00 -9.99 8.98
CA MET A 114 -12.90 -9.52 9.83
C MET A 114 -12.00 -10.66 10.26
N SER A 115 -12.56 -11.74 10.80
CA SER A 115 -11.79 -12.95 11.15
C SER A 115 -11.11 -13.56 9.93
N LEU A 116 -11.78 -13.59 8.77
CA LEU A 116 -11.19 -14.04 7.52
C LEU A 116 -9.97 -13.18 7.13
N CYS A 117 -10.08 -11.86 7.18
CA CYS A 117 -8.99 -10.96 6.83
C CYS A 117 -7.79 -11.10 7.79
N HIS A 118 -8.01 -11.20 9.09
CA HIS A 118 -6.93 -11.46 10.05
C HIS A 118 -6.27 -12.82 9.80
N MET A 119 -7.05 -13.86 9.56
CA MET A 119 -6.54 -15.19 9.21
C MET A 119 -5.68 -15.14 7.93
N ILE A 120 -6.09 -14.38 6.91
CA ILE A 120 -5.31 -14.19 5.68
C ILE A 120 -3.96 -13.50 6.00
N VAL A 121 -3.98 -12.40 6.77
CA VAL A 121 -2.74 -11.68 7.18
C VAL A 121 -1.76 -12.64 7.87
N ASP A 122 -2.23 -13.41 8.83
CA ASP A 122 -1.41 -14.36 9.58
C ASP A 122 -0.90 -15.49 8.68
N ARG A 123 -1.77 -16.04 7.83
CA ARG A 123 -1.44 -17.16 6.94
C ARG A 123 -0.41 -16.76 5.89
N VAL A 124 -0.58 -15.60 5.25
CA VAL A 124 0.39 -15.09 4.27
C VAL A 124 1.75 -14.88 4.95
N ARG A 125 1.77 -14.24 6.11
CA ARG A 125 3.02 -14.04 6.88
C ARG A 125 3.68 -15.35 7.27
N GLN A 126 2.91 -16.33 7.74
CA GLN A 126 3.41 -17.64 8.15
C GLN A 126 4.00 -18.42 6.97
N CYS A 127 3.32 -18.42 5.83
CA CYS A 127 3.71 -19.24 4.68
C CYS A 127 4.81 -18.60 3.81
N THR A 128 4.89 -17.25 3.77
CA THR A 128 5.79 -16.53 2.84
C THR A 128 6.80 -15.63 3.53
N GLY A 129 6.62 -15.33 4.81
CA GLY A 129 7.43 -14.36 5.54
C GLY A 129 7.12 -12.88 5.17
N ILE A 130 6.23 -12.62 4.19
CA ILE A 130 5.88 -11.28 3.73
C ILE A 130 4.77 -10.70 4.62
N PRO A 131 4.96 -9.51 5.23
CA PRO A 131 3.89 -8.83 5.95
C PRO A 131 2.92 -8.21 4.93
N VAL A 132 1.63 -8.40 5.18
CA VAL A 132 0.55 -7.81 4.37
C VAL A 132 -0.39 -7.01 5.24
N SER A 133 -1.13 -6.10 4.62
CA SER A 133 -2.26 -5.40 5.23
C SER A 133 -3.50 -5.51 4.37
N ILE A 134 -4.67 -5.37 5.00
CA ILE A 134 -5.96 -5.48 4.35
C ILE A 134 -6.84 -4.32 4.75
N GLY A 135 -7.35 -3.60 3.75
CA GLY A 135 -8.38 -2.59 3.92
C GLY A 135 -9.72 -3.10 3.41
N VAL A 136 -10.78 -3.02 4.23
CA VAL A 136 -12.14 -3.49 3.88
C VAL A 136 -13.09 -2.31 3.80
N ALA A 137 -13.91 -2.24 2.74
CA ALA A 137 -14.94 -1.21 2.58
C ALA A 137 -15.97 -1.56 1.49
N ASP A 138 -16.98 -0.72 1.32
CA ASP A 138 -18.04 -0.92 0.32
C ASP A 138 -17.58 -0.67 -1.13
N THR A 139 -16.51 0.07 -1.33
CA THR A 139 -15.92 0.35 -2.66
C THR A 139 -14.42 0.04 -2.68
N MET A 140 -13.90 -0.24 -3.87
CA MET A 140 -12.46 -0.49 -4.07
C MET A 140 -11.60 0.74 -3.67
N THR A 141 -12.04 1.96 -3.99
CA THR A 141 -11.34 3.19 -3.58
C THR A 141 -11.28 3.32 -2.06
N LEU A 142 -12.40 3.07 -1.38
CA LEU A 142 -12.47 3.17 0.06
C LEU A 142 -11.69 2.04 0.76
N SER A 143 -11.59 0.85 0.15
CA SER A 143 -10.73 -0.22 0.66
C SER A 143 -9.24 0.14 0.61
N LYS A 144 -8.80 0.91 -0.41
CA LYS A 144 -7.44 1.49 -0.44
C LYS A 144 -7.22 2.52 0.66
N VAL A 145 -8.22 3.33 0.98
CA VAL A 145 -8.17 4.24 2.15
C VAL A 145 -8.04 3.43 3.43
N ALA A 146 -8.85 2.39 3.62
CA ALA A 146 -8.80 1.52 4.78
C ALA A 146 -7.44 0.82 4.94
N ASP A 147 -6.82 0.34 3.85
CA ASP A 147 -5.50 -0.27 3.86
C ASP A 147 -4.42 0.71 4.35
N LYS A 148 -4.45 1.97 3.91
CA LYS A 148 -3.52 2.98 4.45
C LYS A 148 -3.65 3.18 5.96
N TYR A 149 -4.86 3.09 6.50
CA TYR A 149 -5.07 3.11 7.95
C TYR A 149 -4.55 1.83 8.62
N ALA A 150 -4.78 0.66 8.02
CA ALA A 150 -4.24 -0.61 8.51
C ALA A 150 -2.72 -0.58 8.64
N LYS A 151 -2.03 0.05 7.67
CA LYS A 151 -0.56 0.24 7.67
C LYS A 151 -0.08 1.28 8.68
N ARG A 152 -0.85 2.37 8.86
CA ARG A 152 -0.44 3.51 9.71
C ARG A 152 -0.58 3.23 11.20
N TYR A 153 -1.60 2.50 11.61
CA TYR A 153 -1.95 2.32 13.02
C TYR A 153 -1.82 0.85 13.44
N ALA A 154 -0.85 0.58 14.30
CA ALA A 154 -0.57 -0.78 14.80
C ALA A 154 -1.77 -1.46 15.49
N GLY A 155 -2.68 -0.65 16.10
CA GLY A 155 -3.89 -1.15 16.75
C GLY A 155 -4.83 -1.92 15.81
N TYR A 156 -4.76 -1.70 14.52
CA TYR A 156 -5.52 -2.46 13.52
C TYR A 156 -4.94 -3.85 13.25
N LYS A 157 -3.74 -4.17 13.73
CA LYS A 157 -3.09 -5.47 13.50
C LYS A 157 -3.10 -5.91 12.03
N GLY A 158 -2.91 -4.96 11.12
CA GLY A 158 -2.87 -5.19 9.68
C GLY A 158 -4.23 -5.25 8.98
N VAL A 159 -5.37 -5.13 9.67
CA VAL A 159 -6.70 -5.12 9.05
C VAL A 159 -7.53 -3.93 9.52
N CYS A 160 -7.99 -3.09 8.59
CA CYS A 160 -8.88 -1.98 8.90
C CYS A 160 -10.17 -2.08 8.07
N ALA A 161 -11.33 -1.94 8.71
CA ALA A 161 -12.62 -1.91 8.02
C ALA A 161 -13.30 -0.54 8.16
N ILE A 162 -13.70 0.03 7.02
CA ILE A 162 -14.59 1.19 6.91
C ILE A 162 -15.97 0.66 6.50
N ASP A 163 -16.74 0.19 7.48
CA ASP A 163 -17.98 -0.58 7.35
C ASP A 163 -19.22 0.13 7.90
N SER A 164 -19.07 1.39 8.29
CA SER A 164 -20.18 2.25 8.74
C SER A 164 -20.04 3.67 8.22
N GLU A 165 -21.15 4.40 8.16
CA GLU A 165 -21.17 5.79 7.74
C GLU A 165 -20.31 6.69 8.66
N GLU A 166 -20.30 6.41 9.95
CA GLU A 166 -19.45 7.14 10.90
C GLU A 166 -17.98 6.95 10.62
N LYS A 167 -17.53 5.69 10.43
CA LYS A 167 -16.14 5.37 10.08
C LYS A 167 -15.76 5.98 8.73
N ARG A 168 -16.66 5.93 7.74
CA ARG A 168 -16.46 6.53 6.42
C ARG A 168 -16.22 8.03 6.54
N ARG A 169 -17.12 8.74 7.21
CA ARG A 169 -17.01 10.19 7.43
C ARG A 169 -15.69 10.56 8.12
N LYS A 170 -15.38 9.89 9.23
CA LYS A 170 -14.13 10.12 9.98
C LYS A 170 -12.89 9.84 9.13
N ALA A 171 -12.87 8.74 8.39
CA ALA A 171 -11.77 8.40 7.51
C ALA A 171 -11.57 9.47 6.43
N LEU A 172 -12.62 9.86 5.70
CA LEU A 172 -12.52 10.83 4.62
C LEU A 172 -12.10 12.23 5.10
N GLN A 173 -12.53 12.65 6.30
CA GLN A 173 -12.15 13.94 6.89
C GLN A 173 -10.66 14.07 7.21
N THR A 174 -9.99 12.97 7.50
CA THR A 174 -8.57 12.96 7.90
C THR A 174 -7.64 12.43 6.82
N PHE A 175 -8.19 11.97 5.69
CA PHE A 175 -7.41 11.43 4.58
C PHE A 175 -7.05 12.52 3.59
N ASP A 176 -5.75 12.69 3.34
CA ASP A 176 -5.26 13.68 2.39
C ASP A 176 -5.71 13.37 0.95
N VAL A 177 -6.16 14.38 0.22
CA VAL A 177 -6.66 14.22 -1.14
C VAL A 177 -5.60 13.69 -2.10
N SER A 178 -4.32 14.02 -1.88
CA SER A 178 -3.21 13.53 -2.71
C SER A 178 -2.96 12.04 -2.57
N ASP A 179 -3.48 11.44 -1.50
CA ASP A 179 -3.36 10.03 -1.20
C ASP A 179 -4.50 9.18 -1.78
N LEU A 180 -5.54 9.82 -2.33
CA LEU A 180 -6.64 9.11 -2.98
C LEU A 180 -6.17 8.40 -4.26
N TRP A 181 -6.66 7.19 -4.45
CA TRP A 181 -6.42 6.43 -5.66
C TRP A 181 -6.91 7.18 -6.90
N GLY A 182 -6.01 7.37 -7.87
CA GLY A 182 -6.26 8.15 -9.07
C GLY A 182 -5.86 9.63 -8.98
N ILE A 183 -5.54 10.15 -7.80
CA ILE A 183 -5.06 11.52 -7.63
C ILE A 183 -3.53 11.57 -7.67
N GLY A 184 -2.99 11.96 -8.82
CA GLY A 184 -1.54 12.14 -9.00
C GLY A 184 -1.05 13.54 -8.60
N ARG A 185 0.27 13.76 -8.58
CA ARG A 185 0.92 15.03 -8.18
C ARG A 185 0.39 16.28 -8.88
N ARG A 186 0.04 16.20 -10.17
CA ARG A 186 -0.48 17.35 -10.92
C ARG A 186 -1.89 17.70 -10.46
N LEU A 187 -2.74 16.70 -10.30
CA LEU A 187 -4.12 16.89 -9.88
C LEU A 187 -4.20 17.34 -8.42
N SER A 188 -3.41 16.76 -7.52
CA SER A 188 -3.40 17.15 -6.10
C SER A 188 -3.01 18.64 -5.94
N ARG A 189 -2.02 19.15 -6.69
CA ARG A 189 -1.67 20.57 -6.65
C ARG A 189 -2.84 21.47 -7.09
N LYS A 190 -3.57 21.08 -8.14
CA LYS A 190 -4.79 21.79 -8.56
C LYS A 190 -5.85 21.77 -7.46
N LEU A 191 -6.10 20.60 -6.86
CA LEU A 191 -7.11 20.47 -5.80
C LEU A 191 -6.76 21.34 -4.59
N TYR A 192 -5.53 21.33 -4.12
CA TYR A 192 -5.06 22.21 -3.03
C TYR A 192 -5.24 23.69 -3.37
N TYR A 193 -4.93 24.12 -4.59
CA TYR A 193 -5.15 25.49 -5.02
C TYR A 193 -6.61 25.92 -4.90
N TYR A 194 -7.56 25.00 -5.07
CA TYR A 194 -9.00 25.24 -4.91
C TYR A 194 -9.51 24.95 -3.48
N GLY A 195 -8.62 24.76 -2.50
CA GLY A 195 -8.98 24.53 -1.10
C GLY A 195 -9.49 23.12 -0.80
N ILE A 196 -9.29 22.16 -1.72
CA ILE A 196 -9.70 20.76 -1.56
C ILE A 196 -8.50 20.02 -1.02
N ASN A 197 -8.49 19.76 0.30
CA ASN A 197 -7.36 19.20 1.02
C ASN A 197 -7.58 17.75 1.45
N THR A 198 -8.84 17.37 1.69
CA THR A 198 -9.21 16.06 2.19
C THR A 198 -10.04 15.26 1.19
N ALA A 199 -10.10 13.96 1.42
CA ALA A 199 -11.01 13.08 0.67
C ALA A 199 -12.48 13.46 0.88
N ALA A 200 -12.85 14.03 2.04
CA ALA A 200 -14.19 14.55 2.29
C ALA A 200 -14.50 15.78 1.43
N ASP A 201 -13.56 16.72 1.33
CA ASP A 201 -13.72 17.89 0.44
C ASP A 201 -13.93 17.45 -1.01
N PHE A 202 -13.13 16.46 -1.45
CA PHE A 202 -13.24 15.90 -2.80
C PHE A 202 -14.60 15.22 -3.03
N ALA A 203 -15.06 14.40 -2.09
CA ALA A 203 -16.35 13.70 -2.17
C ALA A 203 -17.55 14.62 -2.14
N SER A 204 -17.43 15.83 -1.52
CA SER A 204 -18.49 16.84 -1.49
C SER A 204 -18.56 17.72 -2.73
N MET A 205 -17.62 17.57 -3.66
CA MET A 205 -17.62 18.34 -4.91
C MET A 205 -18.82 17.97 -5.77
N ARG A 206 -19.47 19.00 -6.39
CA ARG A 206 -20.49 18.77 -7.42
C ARG A 206 -19.84 18.08 -8.63
N GLU A 207 -20.52 17.06 -9.19
CA GLU A 207 -19.99 16.23 -10.30
C GLU A 207 -19.34 17.05 -11.45
N GLY A 208 -19.95 18.12 -11.92
CA GLY A 208 -19.40 18.93 -13.00
C GLY A 208 -18.10 19.70 -12.69
N ARG A 209 -17.71 19.83 -11.41
CA ARG A 209 -16.47 20.50 -10.99
C ARG A 209 -15.27 19.56 -11.05
N GLY A 210 -15.48 18.29 -10.74
CA GLY A 210 -14.44 17.25 -10.79
C GLY A 210 -13.89 17.07 -12.21
N TYR A 211 -14.75 16.99 -13.20
CA TYR A 211 -14.36 16.85 -14.61
C TYR A 211 -13.53 18.05 -15.11
N ARG A 212 -13.88 19.28 -14.75
CA ARG A 212 -13.14 20.50 -15.14
C ARG A 212 -11.75 20.60 -14.50
N LEU A 213 -11.50 19.92 -13.39
CA LEU A 213 -10.21 19.92 -12.72
C LEU A 213 -9.29 18.78 -13.19
N ALA A 214 -9.85 17.68 -13.68
CA ALA A 214 -9.13 16.51 -14.15
C ALA A 214 -8.68 16.59 -15.62
N GLY A 215 -9.37 17.42 -16.44
CA GLY A 215 -9.11 17.62 -17.88
C GLY A 215 -7.94 18.50 -18.23
#